data_8b6eea2f405aafc113c5f1b080cffbd0
#
_entry.id   8b6eea2f405aafc113c5f1b080cffbd0
#
_cell.length_a   1.000
_cell.length_b   1.000
_cell.length_c   1.000
_cell.angle_alpha   90.00
_cell.angle_beta   90.00
_cell.angle_gamma   90.00
#
_symmetry.space_group_name_H-M   'P 1'
#
loop_
_entity.id
_entity.type
_entity.pdbx_description
1 polymer ?
#
loop_
_entity_poly.entity_id
_entity_poly.type
_entity_poly.pdbx_seq_one_letter_code
_entity_poly.pdbx_strand_id
1 'polypeptide(L)'
;FGRGKSDTLLCMREFAPVVIVDGSPAMREAVGRSNIGPIVASYAVKARTPDGKSSVVDVTALFVGDVKRLRPIDPEGGNTYGGWMTAKADYKKDRSMLTGVTGGKGCVSVVGELSYGTTVSFLGLLDLWKDKPQSIVARRTLRVLGDPERRMRLCDQRLGLAAKAFKRFSDREQEAKTDYYACRRSILDSAGKVRPVVFYVDTAFDASAYAAVERGLLLWNDAFAKIGCKDVVRVEPFPADPAFNDNSLYNNCVRRTGTSNSELYTASWVDPRSGEILGTDIFVPFNFTAAIQKKLLLTLSAADPEARTTQPSARQIADALTAMVARRAASAFGVMPNY
;
A
#
# COMPACT_ATOMS: atom_id res chain seq x y z
N PHE A 1 14.03 6.00 14.37
CA PHE A 1 14.21 5.91 15.81
C PHE A 1 15.22 6.97 16.30
N GLY A 2 14.94 7.66 17.39
CA GLY A 2 15.81 8.64 18.02
C GLY A 2 16.05 8.32 19.48
N ARG A 3 17.10 8.91 20.09
CA ARG A 3 17.36 8.74 21.52
C ARG A 3 16.22 9.36 22.33
N GLY A 4 15.76 8.67 23.36
CA GLY A 4 14.84 9.18 24.36
C GLY A 4 15.54 10.10 25.38
N LYS A 5 14.81 10.54 26.42
CA LYS A 5 15.37 11.34 27.52
C LYS A 5 16.45 10.64 28.33
N SER A 6 16.61 9.32 28.18
CA SER A 6 17.68 8.54 28.79
C SER A 6 18.31 7.64 27.73
N ASP A 7 19.56 7.28 27.92
CA ASP A 7 20.29 6.33 27.05
C ASP A 7 19.70 4.90 27.05
N THR A 8 18.66 4.67 27.85
CA THR A 8 17.98 3.39 28.01
C THR A 8 16.69 3.26 27.20
N LEU A 9 16.23 4.34 26.55
CA LEU A 9 14.99 4.36 25.75
C LEU A 9 15.28 4.76 24.30
N LEU A 10 14.72 4.00 23.37
CA LEU A 10 14.68 4.32 21.95
C LEU A 10 13.26 4.70 21.56
N CYS A 11 13.08 5.91 21.04
CA CYS A 11 11.76 6.41 20.64
C CYS A 11 11.54 6.22 19.14
N MET A 12 10.38 5.67 18.78
CA MET A 12 9.87 5.68 17.41
C MET A 12 9.07 6.95 17.18
N ARG A 13 9.44 7.70 16.16
CA ARG A 13 8.77 8.93 15.76
C ARG A 13 8.20 8.76 14.36
N GLU A 14 7.01 9.25 14.13
CA GLU A 14 6.49 9.42 12.78
C GLU A 14 7.36 10.40 12.00
N PHE A 15 7.35 10.27 10.69
CA PHE A 15 7.96 11.28 9.83
C PHE A 15 7.32 12.64 10.15
N ALA A 16 8.18 13.66 10.35
CA ALA A 16 7.69 15.03 10.35
C ALA A 16 6.93 15.29 9.05
N PRO A 17 5.83 16.04 9.07
CA PRO A 17 5.18 16.47 7.84
C PRO A 17 6.24 17.08 6.91
N VAL A 18 6.35 16.58 5.69
CA VAL A 18 7.27 17.18 4.71
C VAL A 18 6.69 18.53 4.34
N VAL A 19 7.41 19.58 4.67
CA VAL A 19 7.08 20.96 4.35
C VAL A 19 8.13 21.54 3.41
N ILE A 20 7.69 22.38 2.49
CA ILE A 20 8.55 23.09 1.57
C ILE A 20 8.73 24.49 2.11
N VAL A 21 9.96 24.92 2.26
CA VAL A 21 10.26 26.27 2.74
C VAL A 21 11.08 27.01 1.68
N ASP A 22 10.42 27.95 1.02
CA ASP A 22 11.00 28.91 0.09
C ASP A 22 11.17 30.25 0.80
N GLY A 23 12.16 30.32 1.69
CA GLY A 23 12.31 31.49 2.56
C GLY A 23 13.68 31.56 3.23
N SER A 24 13.81 32.55 4.10
CA SER A 24 15.01 32.84 4.90
C SER A 24 15.43 31.67 5.78
N PRO A 25 16.70 31.62 6.23
CA PRO A 25 17.14 30.66 7.23
C PRO A 25 16.31 30.70 8.53
N ALA A 26 15.89 31.89 8.95
CA ALA A 26 15.06 32.08 10.15
C ALA A 26 13.67 31.42 9.98
N MET A 27 13.04 31.57 8.81
CA MET A 27 11.79 30.88 8.49
C MET A 27 11.97 29.35 8.50
N ARG A 28 13.03 28.83 7.89
CA ARG A 28 13.30 27.40 7.88
C ARG A 28 13.42 26.85 9.29
N GLU A 29 14.13 27.56 10.17
CA GLU A 29 14.28 27.18 11.56
C GLU A 29 12.93 27.22 12.29
N ALA A 30 12.14 28.29 12.12
CA ALA A 30 10.82 28.42 12.74
C ALA A 30 9.86 27.32 12.29
N VAL A 31 9.79 27.06 10.98
CA VAL A 31 8.96 25.99 10.42
C VAL A 31 9.42 24.62 10.89
N GLY A 32 10.73 24.37 10.96
CA GLY A 32 11.30 23.11 11.47
C GLY A 32 10.96 22.85 12.93
N ARG A 33 10.96 23.89 13.78
CA ARG A 33 10.56 23.76 15.20
C ARG A 33 9.07 23.46 15.37
N SER A 34 8.23 23.94 14.46
CA SER A 34 6.77 23.79 14.54
C SER A 34 6.24 22.52 13.86
N ASN A 35 7.00 21.92 12.94
CA ASN A 35 6.58 20.75 12.16
C ASN A 35 7.41 19.53 12.54
N ILE A 36 7.20 19.02 13.73
CA ILE A 36 7.86 17.82 14.25
C ILE A 36 6.92 16.62 14.19
N GLY A 37 7.43 15.44 13.83
CA GLY A 37 6.65 14.20 13.89
C GLY A 37 6.40 13.79 15.35
N PRO A 38 5.21 13.28 15.69
CA PRO A 38 4.92 12.81 17.04
C PRO A 38 5.74 11.56 17.38
N ILE A 39 6.06 11.40 18.67
CA ILE A 39 6.59 10.14 19.18
C ILE A 39 5.42 9.17 19.35
N VAL A 40 5.42 8.09 18.61
CA VAL A 40 4.32 7.11 18.59
C VAL A 40 4.57 5.90 19.48
N ALA A 41 5.84 5.62 19.81
CA ALA A 41 6.20 4.54 20.73
C ALA A 41 7.58 4.78 21.34
N SER A 42 7.84 4.14 22.47
CA SER A 42 9.15 4.07 23.09
C SER A 42 9.46 2.62 23.48
N TYR A 43 10.71 2.23 23.32
CA TYR A 43 11.18 0.86 23.59
C TYR A 43 12.40 0.91 24.49
N ALA A 44 12.40 0.05 25.52
CA ALA A 44 13.57 -0.11 26.37
C ALA A 44 14.72 -0.76 25.60
N VAL A 45 15.91 -0.20 25.69
CA VAL A 45 17.14 -0.77 25.14
C VAL A 45 17.52 -1.99 25.95
N LYS A 46 17.55 -3.16 25.33
CA LYS A 46 17.89 -4.46 25.96
C LYS A 46 19.37 -4.73 25.91
N ALA A 47 20.04 -4.34 24.84
CA ALA A 47 21.48 -4.52 24.65
C ALA A 47 22.02 -3.48 23.67
N ARG A 48 23.32 -3.32 23.64
CA ARG A 48 24.06 -2.51 22.65
C ARG A 48 25.18 -3.33 22.04
N THR A 49 25.52 -3.02 20.81
CA THR A 49 26.74 -3.59 20.19
C THR A 49 27.97 -3.09 20.91
N PRO A 50 29.10 -3.86 20.92
CA PRO A 50 30.33 -3.48 21.58
C PRO A 50 30.89 -2.13 21.12
N ASP A 51 30.65 -1.76 19.85
CA ASP A 51 31.06 -0.46 19.29
C ASP A 51 30.09 0.69 19.64
N GLY A 52 29.01 0.42 20.39
CA GLY A 52 28.02 1.39 20.83
C GLY A 52 27.16 1.97 19.71
N LYS A 53 27.30 1.51 18.43
CA LYS A 53 26.63 2.11 17.28
C LYS A 53 25.21 1.60 17.10
N SER A 54 24.90 0.40 17.57
CA SER A 54 23.58 -0.21 17.43
C SER A 54 22.99 -0.55 18.79
N SER A 55 21.66 -0.49 18.86
CA SER A 55 20.88 -0.85 20.06
C SER A 55 19.89 -1.94 19.71
N VAL A 56 19.73 -2.90 20.61
CA VAL A 56 18.74 -3.97 20.51
C VAL A 56 17.53 -3.60 21.35
N VAL A 57 16.36 -3.64 20.77
CA VAL A 57 15.08 -3.34 21.40
C VAL A 57 14.06 -4.40 21.06
N ASP A 58 13.11 -4.65 21.96
CA ASP A 58 11.97 -5.50 21.69
C ASP A 58 10.84 -4.66 21.07
N VAL A 59 10.56 -4.92 19.80
CA VAL A 59 9.49 -4.24 19.03
C VAL A 59 8.28 -5.15 18.77
N THR A 60 8.15 -6.25 19.48
CA THR A 60 7.05 -7.21 19.31
C THR A 60 5.69 -6.54 19.36
N ALA A 61 5.49 -5.60 20.29
CA ALA A 61 4.25 -4.85 20.42
C ALA A 61 3.90 -4.00 19.17
N LEU A 62 4.90 -3.63 18.36
CA LEU A 62 4.65 -2.95 17.07
C LEU A 62 3.90 -3.86 16.10
N PHE A 63 4.13 -5.17 16.15
CA PHE A 63 3.61 -6.13 15.19
C PHE A 63 2.38 -6.91 15.67
N VAL A 64 2.28 -7.17 16.97
CA VAL A 64 1.14 -7.86 17.58
C VAL A 64 0.39 -7.00 18.59
N GLY A 65 0.58 -5.70 18.56
CA GLY A 65 -0.22 -4.75 19.33
C GLY A 65 -1.56 -4.43 18.66
N ASP A 66 -2.46 -3.87 19.45
CA ASP A 66 -3.75 -3.38 18.94
C ASP A 66 -3.54 -2.21 17.98
N VAL A 67 -4.00 -2.37 16.76
CA VAL A 67 -3.96 -1.33 15.72
C VAL A 67 -5.37 -1.04 15.26
N LYS A 68 -5.87 0.14 15.59
CA LYS A 68 -7.24 0.56 15.28
C LYS A 68 -7.65 0.29 13.82
N ARG A 69 -6.78 0.60 12.85
CA ARG A 69 -7.03 0.40 11.41
C ARG A 69 -7.12 -1.06 10.97
N LEU A 70 -6.67 -1.99 11.80
CA LEU A 70 -6.72 -3.44 11.51
C LEU A 70 -7.84 -4.15 12.29
N ARG A 71 -8.63 -3.43 13.06
CA ARG A 71 -9.77 -4.02 13.75
C ARG A 71 -10.82 -4.49 12.74
N PRO A 72 -11.45 -5.65 12.97
CA PRO A 72 -12.52 -6.15 12.09
C PRO A 72 -13.71 -5.21 11.97
N ILE A 73 -13.89 -4.38 12.99
CA ILE A 73 -14.92 -3.36 13.07
C ILE A 73 -14.23 -2.06 13.49
N ASP A 74 -14.36 -1.03 12.65
CA ASP A 74 -13.81 0.29 12.95
C ASP A 74 -14.67 1.00 14.02
N PRO A 75 -14.15 1.28 15.22
CA PRO A 75 -14.89 1.96 16.24
C PRO A 75 -15.16 3.45 15.94
N GLU A 76 -14.35 4.05 15.04
CA GLU A 76 -14.49 5.46 14.65
C GLU A 76 -15.41 5.63 13.45
N GLY A 77 -15.58 4.58 12.65
CA GLY A 77 -16.41 4.56 11.43
C GLY A 77 -17.92 4.54 11.70
N GLY A 78 -18.34 4.61 12.95
CA GLY A 78 -19.75 4.63 13.32
C GLY A 78 -20.52 3.51 12.62
N ASN A 79 -20.10 2.24 12.79
CA ASN A 79 -20.81 1.09 12.25
C ASN A 79 -22.16 0.93 12.94
N THR A 80 -22.98 1.91 12.72
CA THR A 80 -24.40 1.89 13.03
C THR A 80 -25.13 1.49 11.78
N TYR A 81 -25.46 0.23 11.64
CA TYR A 81 -26.44 -0.19 10.66
C TYR A 81 -27.75 0.53 10.99
N GLY A 82 -28.05 1.60 10.27
CA GLY A 82 -29.26 2.39 10.45
C GLY A 82 -29.40 3.15 11.79
N GLY A 83 -28.29 3.43 12.52
CA GLY A 83 -28.34 4.14 13.80
C GLY A 83 -28.78 3.31 15.01
N TRP A 84 -29.22 2.08 14.80
CA TRP A 84 -29.81 1.20 15.84
C TRP A 84 -28.85 0.13 16.35
N MET A 85 -27.79 -0.18 15.63
CA MET A 85 -26.84 -1.21 16.00
C MET A 85 -25.45 -0.59 16.22
N THR A 86 -24.84 -0.92 17.35
CA THR A 86 -23.44 -0.57 17.64
C THR A 86 -22.59 -1.82 17.56
N ALA A 87 -21.39 -1.69 17.01
CA ALA A 87 -20.43 -2.77 16.89
C ALA A 87 -19.08 -2.33 17.42
N LYS A 88 -18.40 -3.20 18.17
CA LYS A 88 -17.05 -2.97 18.68
C LYS A 88 -16.18 -4.22 18.54
N ALA A 89 -14.89 -4.03 18.45
CA ALA A 89 -13.89 -5.09 18.44
C ALA A 89 -12.85 -4.81 19.53
N ASP A 90 -12.76 -5.70 20.50
CA ASP A 90 -11.82 -5.64 21.61
C ASP A 90 -10.61 -6.53 21.30
N TYR A 91 -9.40 -5.97 21.32
CA TYR A 91 -8.17 -6.69 21.06
C TYR A 91 -7.88 -7.71 22.18
N LYS A 92 -7.47 -8.93 21.81
CA LYS A 92 -7.14 -10.05 22.73
C LYS A 92 -5.64 -10.36 22.64
N LYS A 93 -4.88 -9.75 23.55
CA LYS A 93 -3.43 -9.89 23.57
C LYS A 93 -2.98 -11.34 23.81
N ASP A 94 -3.68 -12.06 24.64
CA ASP A 94 -3.41 -13.46 25.01
C ASP A 94 -3.60 -14.47 23.86
N ARG A 95 -4.31 -14.05 22.81
CA ARG A 95 -4.60 -14.84 21.61
C ARG A 95 -3.95 -14.28 20.34
N SER A 96 -3.07 -13.27 20.48
CA SER A 96 -2.38 -12.66 19.36
C SER A 96 -0.91 -13.04 19.37
N MET A 97 -0.35 -13.43 18.22
CA MET A 97 1.01 -13.95 18.15
C MET A 97 1.73 -13.56 16.86
N LEU A 98 3.05 -13.62 16.87
CA LEU A 98 3.87 -13.57 15.66
C LEU A 98 3.87 -14.95 15.00
N THR A 99 3.61 -15.00 13.69
CA THR A 99 3.57 -16.25 12.92
C THR A 99 4.69 -16.37 11.92
N GLY A 100 5.35 -15.27 11.55
CA GLY A 100 6.47 -15.33 10.62
C GLY A 100 7.27 -14.03 10.56
N VAL A 101 8.55 -14.19 10.27
CA VAL A 101 9.47 -13.09 9.99
C VAL A 101 10.30 -13.45 8.77
N THR A 102 10.29 -12.58 7.76
CA THR A 102 11.10 -12.75 6.56
C THR A 102 11.96 -11.51 6.39
N GLY A 103 13.26 -11.68 6.37
CA GLY A 103 14.23 -10.61 6.20
C GLY A 103 14.86 -10.64 4.81
N GLY A 104 15.27 -9.48 4.33
CA GLY A 104 16.00 -9.32 3.09
C GLY A 104 16.74 -7.99 3.08
N LYS A 105 17.48 -7.73 2.03
CA LYS A 105 18.36 -6.57 1.88
C LYS A 105 17.59 -5.25 2.12
N GLY A 106 17.75 -4.65 3.32
CA GLY A 106 17.09 -3.40 3.69
C GLY A 106 15.57 -3.46 3.92
N CYS A 107 15.02 -4.67 4.07
CA CYS A 107 13.59 -4.88 4.25
C CYS A 107 13.34 -6.04 5.23
N VAL A 108 12.38 -5.88 6.12
CA VAL A 108 11.90 -6.93 7.02
C VAL A 108 10.39 -6.95 6.98
N SER A 109 9.82 -8.12 6.72
CA SER A 109 8.38 -8.39 6.75
C SER A 109 8.05 -9.27 7.95
N VAL A 110 7.11 -8.84 8.76
CA VAL A 110 6.65 -9.56 9.95
C VAL A 110 5.17 -9.85 9.80
N VAL A 111 4.80 -11.11 10.01
CA VAL A 111 3.42 -11.58 9.99
C VAL A 111 2.97 -11.83 11.41
N GLY A 112 1.84 -11.26 11.78
CA GLY A 112 1.19 -11.48 13.07
C GLY A 112 -0.26 -11.89 12.88
N GLU A 113 -0.72 -12.80 13.68
CA GLU A 113 -2.15 -13.09 13.84
C GLU A 113 -2.68 -12.27 15.00
N LEU A 114 -3.66 -11.40 14.72
CA LEU A 114 -4.29 -10.52 15.69
C LEU A 114 -5.68 -11.03 15.98
N SER A 115 -5.97 -11.29 17.25
CA SER A 115 -7.25 -11.81 17.70
C SER A 115 -8.09 -10.71 18.35
N TYR A 116 -9.37 -10.71 18.04
CA TYR A 116 -10.36 -9.75 18.55
C TYR A 116 -11.60 -10.49 19.02
N GLY A 117 -12.26 -9.93 20.03
CA GLY A 117 -13.63 -10.29 20.40
C GLY A 117 -14.58 -9.23 19.88
N THR A 118 -15.50 -9.62 18.99
CA THR A 118 -16.48 -8.68 18.44
C THR A 118 -17.80 -8.75 19.18
N THR A 119 -18.36 -7.60 19.51
CA THR A 119 -19.68 -7.47 20.16
C THR A 119 -20.54 -6.59 19.26
N VAL A 120 -21.76 -7.03 19.00
CA VAL A 120 -22.77 -6.24 18.31
C VAL A 120 -23.99 -6.12 19.20
N SER A 121 -24.43 -4.88 19.44
CA SER A 121 -25.52 -4.55 20.33
C SER A 121 -26.58 -3.74 19.59
N PHE A 122 -27.86 -4.03 19.89
CA PHE A 122 -29.00 -3.24 19.43
C PHE A 122 -29.25 -2.12 20.43
N LEU A 123 -29.28 -0.88 19.96
CA LEU A 123 -29.42 0.35 20.76
C LEU A 123 -28.39 0.48 21.92
N GLY A 124 -27.28 -0.28 21.88
CA GLY A 124 -26.32 -0.35 22.97
C GLY A 124 -26.83 -1.05 24.25
N LEU A 125 -28.05 -1.63 24.22
CA LEU A 125 -28.72 -2.22 25.37
C LEU A 125 -28.81 -3.75 25.29
N LEU A 126 -29.01 -4.28 24.09
CA LEU A 126 -29.17 -5.72 23.88
C LEU A 126 -28.04 -6.26 22.99
N ASP A 127 -27.18 -7.10 23.58
CA ASP A 127 -26.13 -7.76 22.82
C ASP A 127 -26.75 -8.86 21.93
N LEU A 128 -26.67 -8.68 20.60
CA LEU A 128 -27.04 -9.70 19.62
C LEU A 128 -26.03 -10.82 19.60
N TRP A 129 -24.75 -10.50 19.73
CA TRP A 129 -23.67 -11.42 20.10
C TRP A 129 -22.59 -10.67 20.87
N LYS A 130 -21.91 -11.39 21.75
CA LYS A 130 -20.90 -10.85 22.65
C LYS A 130 -19.60 -11.63 22.52
N ASP A 131 -18.49 -10.88 22.44
CA ASP A 131 -17.12 -11.43 22.40
C ASP A 131 -16.92 -12.56 21.37
N LYS A 132 -17.59 -12.46 20.21
CA LYS A 132 -17.42 -13.44 19.12
C LYS A 132 -15.99 -13.38 18.61
N PRO A 133 -15.21 -14.48 18.65
CA PRO A 133 -13.80 -14.46 18.25
C PRO A 133 -13.66 -14.23 16.76
N GLN A 134 -12.71 -13.36 16.39
CA GLN A 134 -12.27 -13.13 15.02
C GLN A 134 -10.75 -12.95 15.00
N SER A 135 -10.09 -13.53 14.02
CA SER A 135 -8.65 -13.36 13.81
C SER A 135 -8.39 -12.65 12.48
N ILE A 136 -7.36 -11.83 12.48
CA ILE A 136 -6.85 -11.16 11.28
C ILE A 136 -5.36 -11.48 11.17
N VAL A 137 -4.95 -11.96 10.00
CA VAL A 137 -3.53 -12.07 9.67
C VAL A 137 -3.07 -10.75 9.09
N ALA A 138 -2.21 -10.07 9.83
CA ALA A 138 -1.65 -8.78 9.43
C ALA A 138 -0.15 -8.93 9.10
N ARG A 139 0.23 -8.46 7.91
CA ARG A 139 1.63 -8.38 7.51
C ARG A 139 2.08 -6.93 7.52
N ARG A 140 3.20 -6.68 8.16
CA ARG A 140 3.82 -5.35 8.22
C ARG A 140 5.26 -5.45 7.76
N THR A 141 5.60 -4.60 6.82
CA THR A 141 6.94 -4.56 6.24
C THR A 141 7.62 -3.25 6.59
N LEU A 142 8.82 -3.34 7.14
CA LEU A 142 9.71 -2.22 7.36
C LEU A 142 10.75 -2.21 6.24
N ARG A 143 10.95 -1.05 5.64
CA ARG A 143 11.95 -0.82 4.59
C ARG A 143 12.84 0.35 4.98
N VAL A 144 14.14 0.18 4.82
CA VAL A 144 15.09 1.28 4.92
C VAL A 144 14.95 2.14 3.66
N LEU A 145 14.62 3.41 3.85
CA LEU A 145 14.55 4.36 2.75
C LEU A 145 15.94 5.01 2.56
N GLY A 146 16.48 4.91 1.36
CA GLY A 146 17.66 5.66 0.92
C GLY A 146 17.33 7.13 0.67
N ASP A 147 18.27 7.88 0.14
CA ASP A 147 18.01 9.23 -0.33
C ASP A 147 17.09 9.20 -1.56
N PRO A 148 16.16 10.18 -1.68
CA PRO A 148 15.29 10.25 -2.84
C PRO A 148 16.10 10.43 -4.12
N GLU A 149 15.95 9.52 -5.08
CA GLU A 149 16.72 9.56 -6.33
C GLU A 149 16.34 10.74 -7.22
N ARG A 150 15.16 11.32 -7.04
CA ARG A 150 14.65 12.38 -7.93
C ARG A 150 13.98 13.52 -7.19
N ARG A 151 14.05 14.69 -7.80
CA ARG A 151 13.32 15.87 -7.33
C ARG A 151 11.82 15.70 -7.52
N MET A 152 11.05 16.17 -6.54
CA MET A 152 9.60 16.28 -6.64
C MET A 152 9.19 17.12 -7.84
N ARG A 153 8.06 16.78 -8.47
CA ARG A 153 7.46 17.56 -9.58
C ARG A 153 6.09 18.05 -9.18
N LEU A 154 5.84 19.34 -9.30
CA LEU A 154 4.51 19.90 -9.18
C LEU A 154 3.54 19.16 -10.11
N CYS A 155 2.36 18.94 -9.61
CA CYS A 155 1.30 18.20 -10.28
C CYS A 155 0.01 19.01 -10.26
N ASP A 156 -0.62 19.14 -11.40
CA ASP A 156 -1.99 19.61 -11.49
C ASP A 156 -2.92 18.39 -11.32
N GLN A 157 -3.84 18.47 -10.37
CA GLN A 157 -4.78 17.39 -10.09
C GLN A 157 -5.67 17.00 -11.28
N ARG A 158 -5.85 17.90 -12.24
CA ARG A 158 -6.60 17.67 -13.48
C ARG A 158 -5.94 16.65 -14.42
N LEU A 159 -4.66 16.35 -14.21
CA LEU A 159 -3.90 15.44 -15.08
C LEU A 159 -4.18 13.94 -14.78
N GLY A 160 -5.03 13.62 -13.81
CA GLY A 160 -5.29 12.21 -13.46
C GLY A 160 -4.08 11.45 -12.89
N LEU A 161 -3.14 12.17 -12.30
CA LEU A 161 -1.97 11.61 -11.63
C LEU A 161 -2.20 11.51 -10.13
N ALA A 162 -1.74 10.44 -9.51
CA ALA A 162 -1.66 10.35 -8.07
C ALA A 162 -0.71 11.44 -7.55
N ALA A 163 -1.14 12.19 -6.55
CA ALA A 163 -0.37 13.29 -6.01
C ALA A 163 -0.34 13.27 -4.48
N LYS A 164 0.74 13.78 -3.91
CA LYS A 164 0.86 14.11 -2.49
C LYS A 164 0.79 15.62 -2.28
N ALA A 165 0.05 16.01 -1.26
CA ALA A 165 -0.05 17.40 -0.83
C ALA A 165 1.07 17.71 0.18
N PHE A 166 1.73 18.84 0.00
CA PHE A 166 2.74 19.37 0.90
C PHE A 166 2.40 20.81 1.25
N LYS A 167 2.62 21.21 2.49
CA LYS A 167 2.52 22.61 2.89
C LYS A 167 3.77 23.34 2.43
N ARG A 168 3.58 24.47 1.74
CA ARG A 168 4.65 25.38 1.35
C ARG A 168 4.57 26.67 2.16
N PHE A 169 5.70 27.05 2.72
CA PHE A 169 5.91 28.32 3.43
C PHE A 169 6.87 29.18 2.62
N SER A 170 6.57 30.47 2.48
CA SER A 170 7.39 31.43 1.74
C SER A 170 7.40 32.79 2.42
N ASP A 171 8.55 33.46 2.47
CA ASP A 171 8.65 34.85 2.96
C ASP A 171 7.81 35.84 2.14
N ARG A 172 7.39 35.45 0.91
CA ARG A 172 6.59 36.27 0.00
C ARG A 172 5.09 36.12 0.20
N GLU A 173 4.67 35.16 0.99
CA GLU A 173 3.26 34.80 1.17
C GLU A 173 2.86 34.95 2.65
N GLN A 174 1.65 35.46 2.87
CA GLN A 174 1.14 35.68 4.24
C GLN A 174 0.54 34.41 4.86
N GLU A 175 0.36 33.36 4.05
CA GLU A 175 -0.22 32.08 4.49
C GLU A 175 0.52 30.89 3.89
N ALA A 176 0.46 29.75 4.58
CA ALA A 176 0.99 28.51 4.06
C ALA A 176 0.08 27.96 2.95
N LYS A 177 0.59 27.77 1.77
CA LYS A 177 -0.12 27.16 0.63
C LYS A 177 0.05 25.65 0.60
N THR A 178 -0.84 24.99 -0.12
CA THR A 178 -0.75 23.56 -0.38
C THR A 178 -0.35 23.35 -1.83
N ASP A 179 0.82 22.76 -2.03
CA ASP A 179 1.30 22.35 -3.35
C ASP A 179 1.12 20.84 -3.50
N TYR A 180 0.79 20.41 -4.71
CA TYR A 180 0.63 19.01 -5.04
C TYR A 180 1.80 18.51 -5.87
N TYR A 181 2.36 17.39 -5.50
CA TYR A 181 3.49 16.78 -6.20
C TYR A 181 3.14 15.38 -6.67
N ALA A 182 3.42 15.10 -7.94
CA ALA A 182 3.10 13.82 -8.57
C ALA A 182 3.79 12.65 -7.87
N CYS A 183 3.00 11.63 -7.55
CA CYS A 183 3.54 10.31 -7.22
C CYS A 183 3.97 9.65 -8.53
N ARG A 184 5.21 9.19 -8.60
CA ARG A 184 5.75 8.62 -9.84
C ARG A 184 6.84 7.60 -9.57
N ARG A 185 6.96 6.66 -10.48
CA ARG A 185 8.03 5.68 -10.45
C ARG A 185 9.22 6.16 -11.28
N SER A 186 10.42 5.89 -10.79
CA SER A 186 11.66 6.07 -11.54
C SER A 186 11.84 4.92 -12.52
N ILE A 187 11.64 5.21 -13.82
CA ILE A 187 11.84 4.24 -14.92
C ILE A 187 13.17 4.40 -15.65
N LEU A 188 13.92 5.43 -15.30
CA LEU A 188 15.26 5.71 -15.83
C LEU A 188 16.25 5.83 -14.68
N ASP A 189 17.46 5.34 -14.86
CA ASP A 189 18.55 5.57 -13.92
C ASP A 189 19.15 7.00 -14.08
N SER A 190 20.21 7.30 -13.32
CA SER A 190 20.90 8.60 -13.38
C SER A 190 21.59 8.86 -14.72
N ALA A 191 21.90 7.82 -15.50
CA ALA A 191 22.47 7.91 -16.83
C ALA A 191 21.41 7.99 -17.95
N GLY A 192 20.12 8.00 -17.60
CA GLY A 192 19.02 8.01 -18.56
C GLY A 192 18.71 6.64 -19.20
N LYS A 193 19.31 5.57 -18.72
CA LYS A 193 19.03 4.21 -19.20
C LYS A 193 17.77 3.68 -18.55
N VAL A 194 16.98 2.91 -19.32
CA VAL A 194 15.76 2.26 -18.80
C VAL A 194 16.09 1.31 -17.66
N ARG A 195 15.40 1.52 -16.54
CA ARG A 195 15.37 0.66 -15.35
C ARG A 195 14.06 -0.13 -15.39
N PRO A 196 14.08 -1.40 -15.74
CA PRO A 196 12.85 -2.19 -15.89
C PRO A 196 12.08 -2.28 -14.57
N VAL A 197 10.77 -2.20 -14.69
CA VAL A 197 9.81 -2.48 -13.62
C VAL A 197 9.35 -3.91 -13.77
N VAL A 198 9.87 -4.80 -12.93
CA VAL A 198 9.51 -6.22 -12.95
C VAL A 198 8.27 -6.44 -12.11
N PHE A 199 7.28 -7.12 -12.70
CA PHE A 199 6.11 -7.64 -11.99
C PHE A 199 6.25 -9.15 -11.85
N TYR A 200 6.23 -9.62 -10.63
CA TYR A 200 6.21 -11.03 -10.29
C TYR A 200 4.78 -11.52 -10.18
N VAL A 201 4.42 -12.56 -10.91
CA VAL A 201 3.06 -13.11 -10.94
C VAL A 201 2.98 -14.40 -10.14
N ASP A 202 2.00 -14.47 -9.26
CA ASP A 202 1.74 -15.61 -8.38
C ASP A 202 1.51 -16.90 -9.18
N THR A 203 2.10 -17.99 -8.73
CA THR A 203 1.96 -19.33 -9.34
C THR A 203 0.56 -19.94 -9.14
N ALA A 204 -0.29 -19.33 -8.32
CA ALA A 204 -1.69 -19.74 -8.14
C ALA A 204 -2.60 -19.37 -9.34
N PHE A 205 -2.11 -18.66 -10.34
CA PHE A 205 -2.84 -18.42 -11.58
C PHE A 205 -2.77 -19.65 -12.50
N ASP A 206 -3.92 -20.05 -13.07
CA ASP A 206 -3.92 -20.98 -14.20
C ASP A 206 -3.28 -20.34 -15.44
N ALA A 207 -2.91 -21.17 -16.43
CA ALA A 207 -2.17 -20.71 -17.61
C ALA A 207 -2.91 -19.62 -18.41
N SER A 208 -4.25 -19.70 -18.50
CA SER A 208 -5.06 -18.72 -19.23
C SER A 208 -5.10 -17.38 -18.51
N ALA A 209 -5.32 -17.41 -17.20
CA ALA A 209 -5.33 -16.20 -16.37
C ALA A 209 -3.92 -15.59 -16.29
N TYR A 210 -2.87 -16.39 -16.19
CA TYR A 210 -1.48 -15.92 -16.23
C TYR A 210 -1.21 -15.15 -17.53
N ALA A 211 -1.53 -15.74 -18.69
CA ALA A 211 -1.32 -15.10 -20.00
C ALA A 211 -2.13 -13.78 -20.13
N ALA A 212 -3.33 -13.73 -19.58
CA ALA A 212 -4.14 -12.51 -19.57
C ALA A 212 -3.53 -11.41 -18.69
N VAL A 213 -3.01 -11.78 -17.51
CA VAL A 213 -2.30 -10.87 -16.59
C VAL A 213 -1.04 -10.32 -17.26
N GLU A 214 -0.21 -11.20 -17.81
CA GLU A 214 1.03 -10.84 -18.51
C GLU A 214 0.74 -9.86 -19.65
N ARG A 215 -0.21 -10.20 -20.53
CA ARG A 215 -0.62 -9.33 -21.63
C ARG A 215 -1.06 -7.95 -21.12
N GLY A 216 -1.86 -7.91 -20.04
CA GLY A 216 -2.33 -6.65 -19.47
C GLY A 216 -1.21 -5.75 -18.93
N LEU A 217 -0.20 -6.35 -18.31
CA LEU A 217 0.98 -5.62 -17.83
C LEU A 217 1.83 -5.10 -19.00
N LEU A 218 2.08 -5.94 -20.00
CA LEU A 218 2.95 -5.62 -21.13
C LEU A 218 2.38 -4.54 -22.06
N LEU A 219 1.05 -4.29 -22.07
CA LEU A 219 0.45 -3.17 -22.81
C LEU A 219 1.04 -1.81 -22.43
N TRP A 220 1.60 -1.66 -21.23
CA TRP A 220 2.28 -0.44 -20.81
C TRP A 220 3.57 -0.17 -21.59
N ASN A 221 4.21 -1.20 -22.15
CA ASN A 221 5.39 -1.02 -23.01
C ASN A 221 5.06 -0.22 -24.27
N ASP A 222 3.85 -0.40 -24.84
CA ASP A 222 3.40 0.40 -25.99
C ASP A 222 3.27 1.88 -25.64
N ALA A 223 2.77 2.18 -24.45
CA ALA A 223 2.69 3.55 -23.98
C ALA A 223 4.09 4.16 -23.76
N PHE A 224 5.01 3.41 -23.15
CA PHE A 224 6.38 3.87 -22.93
C PHE A 224 7.20 3.98 -24.21
N ALA A 225 6.94 3.12 -25.19
CA ALA A 225 7.60 3.22 -26.51
C ALA A 225 7.30 4.55 -27.21
N LYS A 226 6.10 5.13 -27.04
CA LYS A 226 5.74 6.43 -27.58
C LYS A 226 6.60 7.59 -27.06
N ILE A 227 7.20 7.42 -25.89
CA ILE A 227 8.12 8.40 -25.27
C ILE A 227 9.59 7.98 -25.37
N GLY A 228 9.89 7.00 -26.23
CA GLY A 228 11.25 6.52 -26.49
C GLY A 228 11.82 5.51 -25.49
N CYS A 229 11.02 5.04 -24.52
CA CYS A 229 11.45 4.06 -23.55
C CYS A 229 10.95 2.66 -23.96
N LYS A 230 11.88 1.72 -24.19
CA LYS A 230 11.55 0.32 -24.56
C LYS A 230 11.78 -0.60 -23.37
N ASP A 231 11.02 -1.71 -23.31
CA ASP A 231 11.18 -2.79 -22.32
C ASP A 231 11.13 -2.29 -20.85
N VAL A 232 10.25 -1.32 -20.59
CA VAL A 232 10.07 -0.75 -19.26
C VAL A 232 9.39 -1.75 -18.32
N VAL A 233 8.41 -2.50 -18.80
CA VAL A 233 7.69 -3.50 -18.00
C VAL A 233 8.16 -4.89 -18.37
N ARG A 234 8.50 -5.68 -17.35
CA ARG A 234 8.82 -7.11 -17.47
C ARG A 234 7.90 -7.92 -16.57
N VAL A 235 7.58 -9.11 -16.98
CA VAL A 235 6.72 -10.03 -16.23
C VAL A 235 7.48 -11.33 -16.00
N GLU A 236 7.51 -11.78 -14.77
CA GLU A 236 8.17 -13.00 -14.35
C GLU A 236 7.25 -13.77 -13.39
N PRO A 237 7.26 -15.09 -13.39
CA PRO A 237 6.56 -15.87 -12.37
C PRO A 237 7.26 -15.66 -11.01
N PHE A 238 6.57 -15.92 -9.91
CA PHE A 238 7.21 -15.97 -8.59
C PHE A 238 8.38 -16.95 -8.64
N PRO A 239 9.59 -16.50 -8.30
CA PRO A 239 10.75 -17.36 -8.24
C PRO A 239 10.53 -18.53 -7.27
N ALA A 240 11.00 -19.72 -7.66
CA ALA A 240 11.03 -20.89 -6.78
C ALA A 240 12.09 -20.77 -5.67
N ASP A 241 12.87 -19.68 -5.64
CA ASP A 241 13.90 -19.41 -4.65
C ASP A 241 13.26 -19.18 -3.27
N PRO A 242 13.55 -19.96 -2.23
CA PRO A 242 13.07 -19.74 -0.86
C PRO A 242 13.46 -18.37 -0.27
N ALA A 243 14.51 -17.74 -0.81
CA ALA A 243 14.91 -16.40 -0.41
C ALA A 243 14.06 -15.29 -1.05
N PHE A 244 13.21 -15.63 -2.04
CA PHE A 244 12.31 -14.65 -2.64
C PHE A 244 11.26 -14.22 -1.62
N ASN A 245 11.29 -12.93 -1.31
CA ASN A 245 10.30 -12.32 -0.45
C ASN A 245 9.27 -11.58 -1.30
N ASP A 246 8.14 -12.24 -1.57
CA ASP A 246 6.99 -11.66 -2.28
C ASP A 246 6.39 -10.44 -1.56
N ASN A 247 6.72 -10.26 -0.28
CA ASN A 247 6.25 -9.16 0.56
C ASN A 247 7.27 -8.04 0.72
N SER A 248 8.39 -8.15 0.03
CA SER A 248 9.37 -7.07 -0.05
C SER A 248 8.76 -5.89 -0.81
N LEU A 249 8.84 -4.70 -0.24
CA LEU A 249 8.42 -3.46 -0.92
C LEU A 249 9.34 -3.08 -2.11
N TYR A 250 10.34 -3.90 -2.42
CA TYR A 250 11.15 -3.78 -3.64
C TYR A 250 10.57 -4.53 -4.84
N ASN A 251 9.65 -5.47 -4.59
CA ASN A 251 9.02 -6.27 -5.60
C ASN A 251 7.62 -5.69 -5.93
N ASN A 252 7.22 -5.80 -7.19
CA ASN A 252 5.83 -5.55 -7.56
C ASN A 252 5.21 -6.92 -7.84
N CYS A 253 4.12 -7.24 -7.18
CA CYS A 253 3.53 -8.57 -7.26
C CYS A 253 2.09 -8.50 -7.78
N VAL A 254 1.73 -9.48 -8.59
CA VAL A 254 0.33 -9.75 -8.94
C VAL A 254 -0.08 -11.01 -8.21
N ARG A 255 -1.01 -10.87 -7.27
CA ARG A 255 -1.38 -11.93 -6.31
C ARG A 255 -2.76 -12.47 -6.58
N ARG A 256 -2.88 -13.77 -6.48
CA ARG A 256 -4.17 -14.44 -6.43
C ARG A 256 -4.70 -14.44 -5.00
N THR A 257 -5.94 -13.98 -4.77
CA THR A 257 -6.49 -13.89 -3.42
C THR A 257 -7.79 -14.68 -3.27
N GLY A 258 -7.86 -15.49 -2.22
CA GLY A 258 -9.03 -16.30 -1.86
C GLY A 258 -10.02 -15.52 -0.98
N THR A 259 -10.53 -14.39 -1.47
CA THR A 259 -11.51 -13.57 -0.74
C THR A 259 -12.88 -13.63 -1.39
N SER A 260 -13.93 -13.25 -0.64
CA SER A 260 -15.30 -13.11 -1.17
C SER A 260 -15.45 -11.89 -2.09
N ASN A 261 -14.50 -10.97 -2.11
CA ASN A 261 -14.48 -9.86 -3.04
C ASN A 261 -14.26 -10.36 -4.48
N SER A 262 -14.90 -9.74 -5.45
CA SER A 262 -14.76 -10.07 -6.87
C SER A 262 -13.99 -9.01 -7.66
N GLU A 263 -13.72 -7.85 -7.07
CA GLU A 263 -13.06 -6.76 -7.77
C GLU A 263 -11.55 -6.74 -7.54
N LEU A 264 -10.80 -6.46 -8.60
CA LEU A 264 -9.35 -6.25 -8.51
C LEU A 264 -9.06 -4.95 -7.75
N TYR A 265 -8.04 -4.99 -6.92
CA TYR A 265 -7.55 -3.78 -6.24
C TYR A 265 -6.03 -3.72 -6.27
N THR A 266 -5.49 -2.53 -5.98
CA THR A 266 -4.05 -2.27 -5.95
C THR A 266 -3.64 -1.62 -4.65
N ALA A 267 -2.44 -1.93 -4.20
CA ALA A 267 -1.75 -1.21 -3.14
C ALA A 267 -0.42 -0.68 -3.68
N SER A 268 -0.19 0.62 -3.55
CA SER A 268 1.08 1.23 -3.91
C SER A 268 1.71 1.90 -2.70
N TRP A 269 3.00 1.67 -2.51
CA TRP A 269 3.78 2.27 -1.44
C TRP A 269 4.60 3.42 -2.00
N VAL A 270 4.51 4.56 -1.37
CA VAL A 270 5.10 5.80 -1.84
C VAL A 270 6.01 6.35 -0.76
N ASP A 271 7.21 6.77 -1.13
CA ASP A 271 8.11 7.51 -0.24
C ASP A 271 7.43 8.82 0.18
N PRO A 272 7.17 9.00 1.50
CA PRO A 272 6.49 10.19 1.99
C PRO A 272 7.25 11.48 1.76
N ARG A 273 8.57 11.41 1.50
CA ARG A 273 9.46 12.57 1.33
C ARG A 273 9.48 13.10 -0.10
N SER A 274 9.28 12.23 -1.10
CA SER A 274 9.49 12.57 -2.51
C SER A 274 8.30 12.28 -3.41
N GLY A 275 7.34 11.45 -2.96
CA GLY A 275 6.29 10.94 -3.83
C GLY A 275 6.76 9.81 -4.76
N GLU A 276 7.97 9.26 -4.56
CA GLU A 276 8.45 8.14 -5.37
C GLU A 276 7.69 6.85 -5.05
N ILE A 277 7.20 6.17 -6.09
CA ILE A 277 6.53 4.87 -5.93
C ILE A 277 7.58 3.79 -5.76
N LEU A 278 7.58 3.17 -4.58
CA LEU A 278 8.56 2.18 -4.17
C LEU A 278 8.21 0.76 -4.64
N GLY A 279 6.93 0.42 -4.60
CA GLY A 279 6.40 -0.88 -4.98
C GLY A 279 4.90 -0.80 -5.23
N THR A 280 4.36 -1.79 -5.95
CA THR A 280 2.93 -1.88 -6.23
C THR A 280 2.51 -3.34 -6.31
N ASP A 281 1.49 -3.71 -5.55
CA ASP A 281 0.85 -5.02 -5.65
C ASP A 281 -0.52 -4.88 -6.29
N ILE A 282 -0.87 -5.84 -7.13
CA ILE A 282 -2.19 -6.00 -7.75
C ILE A 282 -2.79 -7.28 -7.21
N PHE A 283 -3.99 -7.19 -6.66
CA PHE A 283 -4.70 -8.32 -6.08
C PHE A 283 -5.86 -8.72 -6.99
N VAL A 284 -5.85 -9.99 -7.41
CA VAL A 284 -6.85 -10.59 -8.29
C VAL A 284 -7.59 -11.67 -7.51
N PRO A 285 -8.84 -11.43 -7.09
CA PRO A 285 -9.64 -12.42 -6.35
C PRO A 285 -9.94 -13.67 -7.18
N PHE A 286 -10.15 -14.82 -6.53
CA PHE A 286 -10.55 -16.05 -7.23
C PHE A 286 -11.86 -15.91 -8.00
N ASN A 287 -12.79 -15.15 -7.47
CA ASN A 287 -14.11 -14.92 -8.06
C ASN A 287 -14.17 -13.68 -8.98
N PHE A 288 -13.05 -13.23 -9.54
CA PHE A 288 -13.01 -12.08 -10.46
C PHE A 288 -13.95 -12.24 -11.66
N THR A 289 -14.23 -13.48 -12.06
CA THR A 289 -15.19 -13.80 -13.14
C THR A 289 -16.60 -13.23 -12.86
N ALA A 290 -17.01 -13.22 -11.59
CA ALA A 290 -18.29 -12.62 -11.20
C ALA A 290 -18.31 -11.09 -11.42
N ALA A 291 -17.18 -10.39 -11.17
CA ALA A 291 -17.07 -8.97 -11.48
C ALA A 291 -17.11 -8.72 -12.99
N ILE A 292 -16.48 -9.59 -13.79
CA ILE A 292 -16.52 -9.52 -15.26
C ILE A 292 -17.94 -9.72 -15.76
N GLN A 293 -18.62 -10.77 -15.31
CA GLN A 293 -20.00 -11.05 -15.67
C GLN A 293 -20.93 -9.88 -15.34
N LYS A 294 -20.83 -9.35 -14.12
CA LYS A 294 -21.60 -8.18 -13.69
C LYS A 294 -21.33 -6.98 -14.59
N LYS A 295 -20.07 -6.72 -14.92
CA LYS A 295 -19.68 -5.59 -15.77
C LYS A 295 -20.20 -5.76 -17.20
N LEU A 296 -20.07 -6.94 -17.79
CA LEU A 296 -20.61 -7.25 -19.13
C LEU A 296 -22.12 -7.00 -19.14
N LEU A 297 -22.83 -7.62 -18.23
CA LEU A 297 -24.30 -7.57 -18.21
C LEU A 297 -24.84 -6.18 -17.85
N LEU A 298 -24.29 -5.50 -16.85
CA LEU A 298 -24.87 -4.24 -16.35
C LEU A 298 -24.33 -2.99 -17.05
N THR A 299 -23.15 -3.07 -17.64
CA THR A 299 -22.49 -1.88 -18.20
C THR A 299 -22.44 -1.91 -19.73
N LEU A 300 -22.15 -3.06 -20.33
CA LEU A 300 -21.87 -3.17 -21.76
C LEU A 300 -23.06 -3.75 -22.56
N SER A 301 -23.97 -4.49 -21.93
CA SER A 301 -25.06 -5.20 -22.61
C SER A 301 -26.01 -4.31 -23.42
N ALA A 302 -26.11 -3.04 -23.06
CA ALA A 302 -26.96 -2.08 -23.80
C ALA A 302 -26.36 -1.73 -25.17
N ALA A 303 -25.00 -1.66 -25.24
CA ALA A 303 -24.26 -1.26 -26.44
C ALA A 303 -23.71 -2.45 -27.24
N ASP A 304 -23.48 -3.59 -26.58
CA ASP A 304 -22.85 -4.77 -27.17
C ASP A 304 -23.74 -6.01 -26.93
N PRO A 305 -24.33 -6.59 -27.99
CA PRO A 305 -25.11 -7.81 -27.87
C PRO A 305 -24.36 -9.01 -27.31
N GLU A 306 -23.03 -9.12 -27.58
CA GLU A 306 -22.20 -10.22 -27.07
C GLU A 306 -22.00 -10.11 -25.54
N ALA A 307 -22.17 -8.93 -24.98
CA ALA A 307 -22.11 -8.73 -23.53
C ALA A 307 -23.40 -9.16 -22.80
N ARG A 308 -24.46 -9.51 -23.51
CA ARG A 308 -25.75 -10.01 -22.96
C ARG A 308 -25.67 -11.49 -22.61
N THR A 309 -24.68 -11.85 -21.83
CA THR A 309 -24.46 -13.24 -21.44
C THR A 309 -24.40 -13.39 -19.94
N THR A 310 -24.94 -14.48 -19.42
CA THR A 310 -24.78 -14.88 -18.02
C THR A 310 -23.58 -15.79 -17.82
N GLN A 311 -23.00 -16.29 -18.91
CA GLN A 311 -21.79 -17.12 -18.89
C GLN A 311 -20.78 -16.60 -19.93
N PRO A 312 -19.87 -15.71 -19.52
CA PRO A 312 -18.84 -15.21 -20.42
C PRO A 312 -17.96 -16.35 -20.95
N SER A 313 -17.61 -16.28 -22.24
CA SER A 313 -16.65 -17.20 -22.83
C SER A 313 -15.26 -17.04 -22.22
N ALA A 314 -14.41 -18.06 -22.33
CA ALA A 314 -13.02 -18.00 -21.87
C ALA A 314 -12.25 -16.81 -22.49
N ARG A 315 -12.53 -16.48 -23.76
CA ARG A 315 -11.96 -15.31 -24.45
C ARG A 315 -12.42 -14.00 -23.81
N GLN A 316 -13.72 -13.83 -23.57
CA GLN A 316 -14.25 -12.63 -22.93
C GLN A 316 -13.66 -12.44 -21.51
N ILE A 317 -13.51 -13.53 -20.75
CA ILE A 317 -12.87 -13.51 -19.43
C ILE A 317 -11.42 -13.05 -19.55
N ALA A 318 -10.65 -13.65 -20.48
CA ALA A 318 -9.24 -13.33 -20.67
C ALA A 318 -9.03 -11.86 -21.14
N ASP A 319 -9.85 -11.38 -22.07
CA ASP A 319 -9.77 -10.02 -22.59
C ASP A 319 -10.17 -9.00 -21.52
N ALA A 320 -11.21 -9.29 -20.74
CA ALA A 320 -11.63 -8.44 -19.63
C ALA A 320 -10.57 -8.40 -18.51
N LEU A 321 -9.98 -9.56 -18.15
CA LEU A 321 -8.89 -9.60 -17.15
C LEU A 321 -7.68 -8.81 -17.64
N THR A 322 -7.30 -8.94 -18.92
CA THR A 322 -6.22 -8.16 -19.54
C THR A 322 -6.46 -6.65 -19.36
N ALA A 323 -7.65 -6.18 -19.73
CA ALA A 323 -8.01 -4.77 -19.60
C ALA A 323 -8.05 -4.29 -18.13
N MET A 324 -8.58 -5.12 -17.22
CA MET A 324 -8.62 -4.80 -15.79
C MET A 324 -7.23 -4.70 -15.19
N VAL A 325 -6.33 -5.62 -15.52
CA VAL A 325 -4.93 -5.62 -15.05
C VAL A 325 -4.17 -4.43 -15.61
N ALA A 326 -4.29 -4.15 -16.92
CA ALA A 326 -3.66 -2.98 -17.54
C ALA A 326 -4.07 -1.68 -16.84
N ARG A 327 -5.37 -1.53 -16.53
CA ARG A 327 -5.90 -0.39 -15.81
C ARG A 327 -5.35 -0.32 -14.37
N ARG A 328 -5.27 -1.45 -13.66
CA ARG A 328 -4.75 -1.48 -12.28
C ARG A 328 -3.25 -1.23 -12.22
N ALA A 329 -2.49 -1.67 -13.23
CA ALA A 329 -1.05 -1.41 -13.35
C ALA A 329 -0.71 0.08 -13.50
N ALA A 330 -1.66 0.93 -13.92
CA ALA A 330 -1.53 2.39 -13.96
C ALA A 330 -1.00 2.97 -12.65
N SER A 331 -1.47 2.44 -11.51
CA SER A 331 -1.04 2.86 -10.18
C SER A 331 0.45 2.68 -9.92
N ALA A 332 1.10 1.71 -10.58
CA ALA A 332 2.54 1.50 -10.48
C ALA A 332 3.36 2.63 -11.10
N PHE A 333 2.76 3.43 -11.95
CA PHE A 333 3.37 4.55 -12.65
C PHE A 333 2.84 5.91 -12.18
N GLY A 334 1.95 5.90 -11.18
CA GLY A 334 1.35 7.11 -10.62
C GLY A 334 0.16 7.65 -11.42
N VAL A 335 -0.36 6.88 -12.36
CA VAL A 335 -1.59 7.21 -13.08
C VAL A 335 -2.78 6.68 -12.30
N MET A 336 -3.80 7.51 -12.09
CA MET A 336 -5.00 7.07 -11.39
C MET A 336 -5.84 6.15 -12.29
N PRO A 337 -6.24 4.96 -11.80
CA PRO A 337 -6.91 3.97 -12.67
C PRO A 337 -8.31 4.37 -13.15
N ASN A 338 -8.82 5.49 -12.70
CA ASN A 338 -10.17 5.96 -13.04
C ASN A 338 -10.19 7.03 -14.15
N TYR A 339 -9.02 7.40 -14.69
CA TYR A 339 -8.89 8.31 -15.83
C TYR A 339 -8.67 7.57 -17.12
#